data_3d85f7f5ec8ee3459ee0776490ace52d
#
_entry.id   3d85f7f5ec8ee3459ee0776490ace52d
#
_cell.length_a   1.000
_cell.length_b   1.000
_cell.length_c   1.000
_cell.angle_alpha   90.00
_cell.angle_beta   90.00
_cell.angle_gamma   90.00
#
_symmetry.space_group_name_H-M   'P 1'
#
loop_
_entity.id
_entity.type
_entity.pdbx_description
1 polymer ?
#
loop_
_entity_poly.entity_id
_entity_poly.type
_entity_poly.pdbx_seq_one_letter_code
_entity_poly.pdbx_strand_id
1 'polypeptide(L)' 'MNVFKLENQFCAKLEVQLEPWAETFYLRKGDVITFEQAPGETGYTVL' A
#
# COMPACT_ATOMS: atom_id res chain seq x y z
N MET A 1 -15.45 -1.59 6.12
CA MET A 1 -13.98 -1.68 6.08
C MET A 1 -13.51 -1.72 4.65
N ASN A 2 -12.55 -0.86 4.31
CA ASN A 2 -11.97 -0.84 2.97
C ASN A 2 -10.63 -1.58 2.99
N VAL A 3 -10.44 -2.45 2.01
CA VAL A 3 -9.19 -3.19 1.86
C VAL A 3 -8.67 -2.94 0.45
N PHE A 4 -7.41 -2.52 0.36
CA PHE A 4 -6.74 -2.27 -0.92
C PHE A 4 -5.52 -3.17 -1.02
N LYS A 5 -5.34 -3.75 -2.19
CA LYS A 5 -4.21 -4.64 -2.47
C LYS A 5 -3.47 -4.13 -3.69
N LEU A 6 -2.16 -4.01 -3.57
CA LEU A 6 -1.31 -3.57 -4.66
C LEU A 6 -0.20 -4.59 -4.87
N GLU A 7 -0.06 -5.04 -6.10
CA GLU A 7 0.96 -6.02 -6.47
C GLU A 7 1.87 -5.43 -7.55
N ASN A 8 3.17 -5.58 -7.35
CA ASN A 8 4.16 -5.17 -8.35
C ASN A 8 4.47 -6.34 -9.26
N GLN A 9 3.89 -6.34 -10.47
CA GLN A 9 4.06 -7.43 -11.43
C GLN A 9 5.13 -7.15 -12.50
N PHE A 10 5.53 -5.89 -12.69
CA PHE A 10 6.30 -5.52 -13.85
C PHE A 10 7.64 -4.86 -13.56
N CYS A 11 7.77 -4.14 -12.46
CA CYS A 11 8.96 -3.35 -12.17
C CYS A 11 9.92 -4.12 -11.26
N ALA A 12 11.23 -3.95 -11.47
CA ALA A 12 12.21 -4.48 -10.55
C ALA A 12 12.05 -3.87 -9.16
N LYS A 13 11.64 -2.60 -9.11
CA LYS A 13 11.37 -1.88 -7.87
C LYS A 13 10.25 -0.87 -8.12
N LEU A 14 9.21 -0.94 -7.32
CA LEU A 14 8.08 -0.03 -7.38
C LEU A 14 8.02 0.78 -6.09
N GLU A 15 8.02 2.11 -6.23
CA GLU A 15 7.82 3.00 -5.11
C GLU A 15 6.33 3.28 -4.95
N VAL A 16 5.81 3.04 -3.75
CA VAL A 16 4.42 3.31 -3.40
C VAL A 16 4.41 4.39 -2.34
N GLN A 17 3.76 5.51 -2.64
CA GLN A 17 3.67 6.64 -1.72
C GLN A 17 2.22 6.84 -1.29
N LEU A 18 1.99 6.90 0.02
CA LEU A 18 0.67 7.11 0.58
C LEU A 18 0.51 8.56 1.01
N GLU A 19 -0.43 9.25 0.38
CA GLU A 19 -0.81 10.60 0.74
C GLU A 19 -2.06 10.57 1.63
N PRO A 20 -2.23 11.48 2.58
CA PRO A 20 -1.34 12.60 2.92
C PRO A 20 -0.27 12.25 3.97
N TRP A 21 -0.10 10.99 4.33
CA TRP A 21 0.79 10.60 5.43
C TRP A 21 2.27 10.60 5.06
N ALA A 22 2.58 10.76 3.78
CA ALA A 22 3.95 10.79 3.25
C ALA A 22 4.74 9.52 3.57
N GLU A 23 4.05 8.40 3.73
CA GLU A 23 4.70 7.10 3.90
C GLU A 23 5.09 6.52 2.55
N THR A 24 6.29 5.95 2.48
CA THR A 24 6.80 5.36 1.25
C THR A 24 7.15 3.90 1.49
N PHE A 25 6.71 3.06 0.57
CA PHE A 25 7.00 1.62 0.57
C PHE A 25 7.64 1.24 -0.75
N TYR A 26 8.55 0.27 -0.73
CA TYR A 26 9.19 -0.24 -1.94
C TYR A 26 8.82 -1.69 -2.13
N LEU A 27 8.28 -2.00 -3.31
CA LEU A 27 7.89 -3.37 -3.67
C LEU A 27 8.83 -3.88 -4.77
N ARG A 28 9.44 -5.03 -4.54
CA ARG A 28 10.17 -5.75 -5.59
C ARG A 28 9.16 -6.47 -6.48
N LYS A 29 9.62 -6.91 -7.63
CA LYS A 29 8.77 -7.67 -8.54
C LYS A 29 8.22 -8.91 -7.82
N GLY A 30 6.91 -9.07 -7.85
CA GLY A 30 6.22 -10.16 -7.18
C GLY A 30 5.75 -9.84 -5.77
N ASP A 31 6.16 -8.71 -5.19
CA ASP A 31 5.73 -8.33 -3.86
C ASP A 31 4.30 -7.78 -3.88
N VAL A 32 3.59 -8.01 -2.79
CA VAL A 32 2.22 -7.54 -2.60
C VAL A 32 2.14 -6.78 -1.29
N ILE A 33 1.46 -5.64 -1.30
CA ILE A 33 1.16 -4.89 -0.09
C ILE A 33 -0.36 -4.76 0.04
N THR A 34 -0.88 -4.92 1.24
CA THR A 34 -2.30 -4.83 1.53
C THR A 34 -2.53 -3.74 2.57
N PHE A 35 -3.52 -2.89 2.33
CA PHE A 35 -3.89 -1.81 3.23
C PHE A 35 -5.32 -2.02 3.70
N GLU A 36 -5.57 -1.73 4.96
CA GLU A 36 -6.90 -1.80 5.55
C GLU A 36 -7.27 -0.47 6.18
N GLN A 37 -8.48 -0.01 5.94
CA GLN A 37 -9.02 1.19 6.56
C GLN A 37 -10.34 0.85 7.22
N ALA A 38 -10.44 1.07 8.53
CA ALA A 38 -11.67 0.87 9.27
C ALA A 38 -12.66 2.01 8.99
N PRO A 39 -13.98 1.75 9.14
CA PRO A 39 -14.98 2.80 8.96
C PRO A 39 -14.73 3.96 9.91
N GLY A 40 -14.79 5.18 9.36
CA GLY A 40 -14.60 6.40 10.15
C GLY A 40 -13.16 6.77 10.42
N GLU A 41 -12.20 5.96 10.03
CA GLU A 41 -10.78 6.28 10.19
C GLU A 41 -10.26 7.03 8.97
N THR A 42 -9.28 7.90 9.21
CA THR A 42 -8.62 8.66 8.15
C THR A 42 -7.31 8.03 7.70
N GLY A 43 -6.77 7.08 8.46
CA GLY A 43 -5.51 6.42 8.14
C GLY A 43 -5.72 4.99 7.68
N TYR A 44 -4.63 4.37 7.24
CA TYR A 44 -4.60 2.97 6.80
C TYR A 44 -3.67 2.17 7.69
N THR A 45 -4.03 0.89 7.90
CA THR A 45 -3.14 -0.08 8.52
C THR A 45 -2.56 -0.95 7.41
N VAL A 46 -1.24 -1.14 7.42
CA VAL A 46 -0.56 -2.04 6.48
C VAL A 46 -0.56 -3.43 7.09
N LEU A 47 -1.02 -4.37 6.30
CA LEU A 47 -1.13 -5.76 6.72
C LEU A 47 0.06 -6.59 6.24
#